data_cee0ff10a977e6cb2ff95fcaf89f5f6f
#
_entry.id   cee0ff10a977e6cb2ff95fcaf89f5f6f
#
_cell.length_a   1.000
_cell.length_b   1.000
_cell.length_c   1.000
_cell.angle_alpha   90.00
_cell.angle_beta   90.00
_cell.angle_gamma   90.00
#
_symmetry.space_group_name_H-M   'P 1'
#
loop_
_entity.id
_entity.type
_entity.pdbx_description
1 polymer ?
#
loop_
_entity_poly.entity_id
_entity_poly.type
_entity_poly.pdbx_seq_one_letter_code
_entity_poly.pdbx_strand_id
1 'polypeptide(L)'
;MGAQANVEIVQGIYAAFARRDIPAIVAMLSPDVEWGEPSNPFNPAGGTRRGHEGFLEWIEIGRRSEDILVLEPRQMLVDEDSVAVVGFMRCRAIATSREYESDFVHVVTLDSGKVTKFQEFFDTYAAGEAFR
;
A
#
# COMPACT_ATOMS: atom_id res chain seq x y z
N MET A 1 -4.01 20.13 6.93
CA MET A 1 -3.17 20.61 5.86
C MET A 1 -3.97 20.65 4.58
N GLY A 2 -3.55 21.43 3.61
CA GLY A 2 -4.28 21.55 2.35
C GLY A 2 -4.12 20.35 1.45
N ALA A 3 -4.96 20.27 0.43
CA ALA A 3 -4.98 19.19 -0.56
C ALA A 3 -3.63 18.98 -1.23
N GLN A 4 -2.95 20.05 -1.64
CA GLN A 4 -1.65 19.95 -2.29
C GLN A 4 -0.59 19.36 -1.36
N ALA A 5 -0.60 19.77 -0.09
CA ALA A 5 0.33 19.21 0.90
C ALA A 5 0.09 17.72 1.10
N ASN A 6 -1.18 17.28 1.12
CA ASN A 6 -1.52 15.87 1.26
C ASN A 6 -1.05 15.06 0.03
N VAL A 7 -1.22 15.59 -1.17
CA VAL A 7 -0.71 14.94 -2.39
C VAL A 7 0.81 14.77 -2.31
N GLU A 8 1.53 15.80 -1.87
CA GLU A 8 2.99 15.73 -1.75
C GLU A 8 3.44 14.67 -0.73
N ILE A 9 2.72 14.55 0.39
CA ILE A 9 3.01 13.49 1.37
C ILE A 9 2.84 12.12 0.74
N VAL A 10 1.73 11.90 0.04
CA VAL A 10 1.46 10.61 -0.62
C VAL A 10 2.50 10.31 -1.69
N GLN A 11 2.87 11.29 -2.50
CA GLN A 11 3.96 11.14 -3.48
C GLN A 11 5.27 10.77 -2.80
N GLY A 12 5.55 11.37 -1.64
CA GLY A 12 6.72 11.06 -0.84
C GLY A 12 6.74 9.62 -0.33
N ILE A 13 5.58 9.07 0.00
CA ILE A 13 5.46 7.66 0.41
C ILE A 13 5.85 6.73 -0.73
N TYR A 14 5.33 6.96 -1.94
CA TYR A 14 5.70 6.12 -3.09
C TYR A 14 7.18 6.25 -3.42
N ALA A 15 7.74 7.45 -3.36
CA ALA A 15 9.16 7.66 -3.60
C ALA A 15 10.02 6.92 -2.56
N ALA A 16 9.64 6.99 -1.29
CA ALA A 16 10.33 6.28 -0.21
C ALA A 16 10.24 4.76 -0.41
N PHE A 17 9.07 4.27 -0.80
CA PHE A 17 8.90 2.85 -1.07
C PHE A 17 9.77 2.38 -2.23
N ALA A 18 9.86 3.17 -3.30
CA ALA A 18 10.68 2.84 -4.46
C ALA A 18 12.17 2.71 -4.11
N ARG A 19 12.66 3.53 -3.17
CA ARG A 19 14.07 3.44 -2.71
C ARG A 19 14.25 2.57 -1.47
N ARG A 20 13.18 1.86 -1.03
CA ARG A 20 13.20 0.98 0.13
C ARG A 20 13.54 1.70 1.44
N ASP A 21 13.14 2.94 1.56
CA ASP A 21 13.33 3.73 2.77
C ASP A 21 12.11 3.61 3.69
N ILE A 22 12.01 2.48 4.37
CA ILE A 22 10.87 2.20 5.24
C ILE A 22 10.77 3.18 6.41
N PRO A 23 11.88 3.56 7.10
CA PRO A 23 11.80 4.58 8.15
C PRO A 23 11.18 5.91 7.68
N ALA A 24 11.44 6.32 6.44
CA ALA A 24 10.84 7.55 5.90
C ALA A 24 9.33 7.42 5.76
N ILE A 25 8.82 6.23 5.42
CA ILE A 25 7.38 5.99 5.37
C ILE A 25 6.80 6.05 6.79
N VAL A 26 7.40 5.36 7.74
CA VAL A 26 6.92 5.34 9.14
C VAL A 26 6.82 6.76 9.69
N ALA A 27 7.77 7.63 9.34
CA ALA A 27 7.75 9.03 9.77
C ALA A 27 6.53 9.80 9.27
N MET A 28 5.89 9.36 8.20
CA MET A 28 4.69 9.98 7.62
C MET A 28 3.39 9.38 8.16
N LEU A 29 3.46 8.33 8.97
CA LEU A 29 2.29 7.63 9.52
C LEU A 29 1.97 8.13 10.92
N SER A 30 0.68 8.26 11.24
CA SER A 30 0.27 8.52 12.62
C SER A 30 0.59 7.31 13.50
N PRO A 31 0.78 7.51 14.82
CA PRO A 31 1.11 6.38 15.72
C PRO A 31 0.07 5.25 15.73
N ASP A 32 -1.18 5.56 15.44
CA ASP A 32 -2.29 4.61 15.45
C ASP A 32 -2.87 4.36 14.05
N VAL A 33 -2.04 4.51 13.01
CA VAL A 33 -2.45 4.32 11.62
C VAL A 33 -3.15 2.98 11.41
N GLU A 34 -4.19 2.99 10.59
CA GLU A 34 -4.87 1.78 10.17
C GLU A 34 -4.41 1.47 8.74
N TRP A 35 -3.86 0.27 8.55
CA TRP A 35 -3.25 -0.13 7.28
C TRP A 35 -3.92 -1.38 6.77
N GLY A 36 -4.63 -1.30 5.64
CA GLY A 36 -5.46 -2.38 5.15
C GLY A 36 -5.14 -2.84 3.75
N GLU A 37 -5.00 -4.16 3.59
CA GLU A 37 -4.96 -4.84 2.31
C GLU A 37 -6.17 -5.77 2.24
N PRO A 38 -6.83 -5.93 1.07
CA PRO A 38 -8.01 -6.79 0.99
C PRO A 38 -7.67 -8.23 1.35
N SER A 39 -8.55 -8.85 2.11
CA SER A 39 -8.38 -10.23 2.57
C SER A 39 -8.56 -11.22 1.44
N ASN A 40 -7.73 -12.26 1.44
CA ASN A 40 -7.82 -13.39 0.52
C ASN A 40 -7.26 -14.62 1.23
N PRO A 41 -7.91 -15.80 1.12
CA PRO A 41 -7.45 -17.01 1.84
C PRO A 41 -6.00 -17.41 1.53
N PHE A 42 -5.47 -17.01 0.36
CA PHE A 42 -4.15 -17.42 -0.10
C PHE A 42 -3.08 -16.35 0.03
N ASN A 43 -3.48 -15.09 0.27
CA ASN A 43 -2.56 -13.97 0.40
C ASN A 43 -2.21 -13.74 1.88
N PRO A 44 -0.96 -13.98 2.30
CA PRO A 44 -0.59 -13.84 3.71
C PRO A 44 -0.61 -12.41 4.22
N ALA A 45 -0.56 -11.41 3.33
CA ALA A 45 -0.53 -9.99 3.72
C ALA A 45 -1.91 -9.37 3.86
N GLY A 46 -2.99 -10.11 3.52
CA GLY A 46 -4.35 -9.58 3.59
C GLY A 46 -4.79 -9.25 5.02
N GLY A 47 -5.76 -8.34 5.12
CA GLY A 47 -6.34 -7.91 6.38
C GLY A 47 -5.90 -6.51 6.78
N THR A 48 -6.41 -6.05 7.92
CA THR A 48 -6.13 -4.72 8.45
C THR A 48 -5.22 -4.83 9.67
N ARG A 49 -4.19 -3.99 9.69
CA ARG A 49 -3.21 -3.92 10.77
C ARG A 49 -3.18 -2.50 11.33
N ARG A 50 -2.74 -2.34 12.57
CA ARG A 50 -2.76 -1.05 13.24
C ARG A 50 -1.40 -0.66 13.78
N GLY A 51 -1.15 0.65 13.74
CA GLY A 51 0.05 1.26 14.29
C GLY A 51 1.28 1.02 13.47
N HIS A 52 2.41 1.58 13.91
CA HIS A 52 3.68 1.40 13.23
C HIS A 52 4.11 -0.07 13.23
N GLU A 53 3.83 -0.79 14.31
CA GLU A 53 4.15 -2.23 14.39
C GLU A 53 3.36 -3.02 13.36
N GLY A 54 2.06 -2.73 13.19
CA GLY A 54 1.23 -3.40 12.20
C GLY A 54 1.69 -3.12 10.79
N PHE A 55 2.06 -1.88 10.49
CA PHE A 55 2.62 -1.52 9.19
C PHE A 55 3.92 -2.28 8.92
N LEU A 56 4.83 -2.32 9.90
CA LEU A 56 6.12 -3.01 9.74
C LEU A 56 5.93 -4.51 9.58
N GLU A 57 4.96 -5.11 10.27
CA GLU A 57 4.58 -6.51 10.07
C GLU A 57 4.12 -6.75 8.64
N TRP A 58 3.27 -5.87 8.10
CA TRP A 58 2.79 -5.96 6.73
C TRP A 58 3.95 -5.88 5.72
N ILE A 59 4.88 -4.97 5.93
CA ILE A 59 6.09 -4.84 5.10
C ILE A 59 6.88 -6.14 5.09
N GLU A 60 7.10 -6.73 6.27
CA GLU A 60 7.89 -7.96 6.41
C GLU A 60 7.20 -9.17 5.76
N ILE A 61 5.89 -9.30 5.95
CA ILE A 61 5.12 -10.36 5.30
C ILE A 61 5.19 -10.21 3.79
N GLY A 62 4.99 -8.98 3.28
CA GLY A 62 5.06 -8.70 1.85
C GLY A 62 6.41 -9.05 1.25
N ARG A 63 7.49 -8.65 1.94
CA ARG A 63 8.86 -8.93 1.50
C ARG A 63 9.13 -10.43 1.36
N ARG A 64 8.55 -11.23 2.24
CA ARG A 64 8.74 -12.70 2.23
C ARG A 64 7.78 -13.42 1.28
N SER A 65 6.69 -12.79 0.88
CA SER A 65 5.62 -13.45 0.12
C SER A 65 5.66 -13.15 -1.37
N GLU A 66 6.09 -11.96 -1.77
CA GLU A 66 6.06 -11.59 -3.18
C GLU A 66 7.14 -10.58 -3.55
N ASP A 67 7.49 -10.59 -4.83
CA ASP A 67 8.30 -9.56 -5.45
C ASP A 67 7.37 -8.62 -6.21
N ILE A 68 7.50 -7.32 -5.96
CA ILE A 68 6.80 -6.30 -6.73
C ILE A 68 7.64 -5.97 -7.95
N LEU A 69 7.18 -6.37 -9.13
CA LEU A 69 7.90 -6.18 -10.38
C LEU A 69 7.61 -4.82 -10.99
N VAL A 70 6.38 -4.34 -10.86
CA VAL A 70 5.94 -3.02 -11.32
C VAL A 70 4.99 -2.45 -10.27
N LEU A 71 5.22 -1.21 -9.87
CA LEU A 71 4.27 -0.45 -9.05
C LEU A 71 4.21 0.97 -9.64
N GLU A 72 3.10 1.31 -10.25
CA GLU A 72 2.99 2.47 -11.12
C GLU A 72 1.77 3.32 -10.74
N PRO A 73 1.94 4.30 -9.83
CA PRO A 73 0.88 5.28 -9.58
C PRO A 73 0.64 6.09 -10.87
N ARG A 74 -0.60 6.20 -11.30
CA ARG A 74 -0.95 6.85 -12.57
C ARG A 74 -1.77 8.11 -12.39
N GLN A 75 -2.63 8.15 -11.38
CA GLN A 75 -3.55 9.27 -11.16
C GLN A 75 -3.78 9.46 -9.67
N MET A 76 -3.79 10.70 -9.23
CA MET A 76 -4.15 11.03 -7.85
C MET A 76 -5.38 11.95 -7.86
N LEU A 77 -6.41 11.54 -7.12
CA LEU A 77 -7.62 12.30 -6.90
C LEU A 77 -7.63 12.73 -5.44
N VAL A 78 -7.85 14.00 -5.20
CA VAL A 78 -7.81 14.53 -3.83
C VAL A 78 -9.15 15.14 -3.44
N ASP A 79 -9.59 14.87 -2.23
CA ASP A 79 -10.79 15.43 -1.64
C ASP A 79 -10.55 15.65 -0.15
N GLU A 80 -10.50 16.91 0.27
CA GLU A 80 -10.28 17.32 1.67
C GLU A 80 -9.10 16.57 2.31
N ASP A 81 -9.40 15.55 3.11
CA ASP A 81 -8.43 14.81 3.91
C ASP A 81 -8.01 13.49 3.27
N SER A 82 -8.45 13.20 2.05
CA SER A 82 -8.20 11.91 1.40
C SER A 82 -7.56 12.08 0.04
N VAL A 83 -6.65 11.17 -0.28
CA VAL A 83 -6.04 11.05 -1.61
C VAL A 83 -6.29 9.63 -2.10
N ALA A 84 -6.94 9.51 -3.26
CA ALA A 84 -7.08 8.22 -3.93
C ALA A 84 -6.02 8.13 -5.03
N VAL A 85 -5.23 7.07 -5.01
CA VAL A 85 -4.20 6.81 -6.00
C VAL A 85 -4.65 5.65 -6.86
N VAL A 86 -4.83 5.90 -8.15
CA VAL A 86 -5.17 4.87 -9.13
C VAL A 86 -3.90 4.49 -9.87
N GLY A 87 -3.60 3.22 -9.96
CA GLY A 87 -2.37 2.78 -10.60
C GLY A 87 -2.43 1.36 -11.12
N PHE A 88 -1.27 0.84 -11.48
CA PHE A 88 -1.08 -0.50 -12.01
C PHE A 88 0.08 -1.19 -11.29
N MET A 89 -0.07 -2.49 -11.04
CA MET A 89 1.00 -3.29 -10.44
C MET A 89 1.11 -4.65 -11.11
N ARG A 90 2.33 -5.19 -11.09
CA ARG A 90 2.62 -6.58 -11.43
C ARG A 90 3.52 -7.15 -10.36
N CYS A 91 3.15 -8.33 -9.86
CA CYS A 91 3.84 -8.99 -8.75
C CYS A 91 4.07 -10.45 -9.07
N ARG A 92 5.03 -11.06 -8.38
CA ARG A 92 5.28 -12.49 -8.46
C ARG A 92 5.25 -13.09 -7.05
N ALA A 93 4.40 -14.09 -6.85
CA ALA A 93 4.37 -14.82 -5.58
C ALA A 93 5.63 -15.69 -5.47
N ILE A 94 6.36 -15.55 -4.37
CA ILE A 94 7.66 -16.22 -4.20
C ILE A 94 7.48 -17.74 -4.12
N ALA A 95 6.49 -18.20 -3.37
CA ALA A 95 6.29 -19.64 -3.14
C ALA A 95 5.94 -20.42 -4.40
N THR A 96 5.24 -19.81 -5.35
CA THR A 96 4.75 -20.49 -6.57
C THR A 96 5.50 -20.04 -7.83
N SER A 97 6.19 -18.92 -7.78
CA SER A 97 6.78 -18.24 -8.93
C SER A 97 5.75 -17.74 -9.95
N ARG A 98 4.47 -17.71 -9.58
CA ARG A 98 3.40 -17.23 -10.46
C ARG A 98 3.27 -15.72 -10.35
N GLU A 99 3.02 -15.09 -11.50
CA GLU A 99 2.81 -13.65 -11.57
C GLU A 99 1.33 -13.32 -11.66
N TYR A 100 0.96 -12.15 -11.16
CA TYR A 100 -0.33 -11.55 -11.39
C TYR A 100 -0.15 -10.06 -11.63
N GLU A 101 -1.11 -9.48 -12.33
CA GLU A 101 -1.15 -8.04 -12.52
C GLU A 101 -2.57 -7.54 -12.27
N SER A 102 -2.68 -6.29 -11.84
CA SER A 102 -3.94 -5.67 -11.51
C SER A 102 -3.80 -4.16 -11.53
N ASP A 103 -4.88 -3.49 -11.89
CA ASP A 103 -5.04 -2.10 -11.48
C ASP A 103 -5.22 -2.06 -9.97
N PHE A 104 -4.83 -0.98 -9.34
CA PHE A 104 -5.05 -0.80 -7.91
C PHE A 104 -5.62 0.58 -7.61
N VAL A 105 -6.27 0.68 -6.46
CA VAL A 105 -6.64 1.96 -5.85
C VAL A 105 -6.15 1.93 -4.42
N HIS A 106 -5.38 2.95 -4.02
CA HIS A 106 -5.01 3.19 -2.63
C HIS A 106 -5.76 4.42 -2.15
N VAL A 107 -6.56 4.29 -1.10
CA VAL A 107 -7.23 5.42 -0.48
C VAL A 107 -6.48 5.76 0.79
N VAL A 108 -5.90 6.96 0.81
CA VAL A 108 -5.06 7.44 1.90
C VAL A 108 -5.78 8.59 2.60
N THR A 109 -6.05 8.42 3.89
CA THR A 109 -6.65 9.46 4.72
C THR A 109 -5.57 10.08 5.59
N LEU A 110 -5.55 11.41 5.66
CA LEU A 110 -4.53 12.16 6.39
C LEU A 110 -5.17 13.10 7.39
N ASP A 111 -4.48 13.36 8.49
CA ASP A 111 -4.84 14.36 9.47
C ASP A 111 -3.57 15.07 9.93
N SER A 112 -3.55 16.39 9.80
CA SER A 112 -2.43 17.23 10.24
C SER A 112 -1.09 16.76 9.70
N GLY A 113 -1.07 16.35 8.43
CA GLY A 113 0.16 15.96 7.75
C GLY A 113 0.61 14.53 8.01
N LYS A 114 -0.20 13.71 8.68
CA LYS A 114 0.11 12.31 8.94
C LYS A 114 -0.96 11.41 8.35
N VAL A 115 -0.55 10.25 7.84
CA VAL A 115 -1.49 9.24 7.35
C VAL A 115 -2.14 8.55 8.54
N THR A 116 -3.47 8.60 8.60
CA THR A 116 -4.25 7.94 9.64
C THR A 116 -4.84 6.63 9.16
N LYS A 117 -5.04 6.50 7.84
CA LYS A 117 -5.61 5.28 7.26
C LYS A 117 -5.11 5.10 5.85
N PHE A 118 -4.73 3.87 5.53
CA PHE A 118 -4.41 3.41 4.18
C PHE A 118 -5.27 2.20 3.86
N GLN A 119 -5.88 2.20 2.70
CA GLN A 119 -6.76 1.13 2.28
C GLN A 119 -6.47 0.80 0.82
N GLU A 120 -6.13 -0.47 0.55
CA GLU A 120 -5.78 -0.93 -0.78
C GLU A 120 -6.92 -1.74 -1.40
N PHE A 121 -7.13 -1.58 -2.70
CA PHE A 121 -8.08 -2.36 -3.50
C PHE A 121 -7.40 -2.83 -4.77
N PHE A 122 -7.52 -4.10 -5.08
CA PHE A 122 -7.00 -4.68 -6.31
C PHE A 122 -7.74 -5.99 -6.62
N ASP A 123 -7.38 -6.64 -7.72
CA ASP A 123 -8.00 -7.90 -8.14
C ASP A 123 -7.52 -9.03 -7.22
N THR A 124 -8.31 -9.32 -6.18
CA THR A 124 -7.97 -10.35 -5.19
C THR A 124 -8.06 -11.76 -5.75
N TYR A 125 -8.88 -11.97 -6.77
CA TYR A 125 -8.93 -13.26 -7.46
C TYR A 125 -7.61 -13.56 -8.16
N ALA A 126 -7.10 -12.62 -8.94
CA ALA A 126 -5.83 -12.78 -9.64
C ALA A 126 -4.68 -13.02 -8.66
N ALA A 127 -4.61 -12.24 -7.58
CA ALA A 127 -3.60 -12.42 -6.55
C ALA A 127 -3.71 -13.80 -5.89
N GLY A 128 -4.92 -14.20 -5.51
CA GLY A 128 -5.15 -15.50 -4.87
C GLY A 128 -4.72 -16.66 -5.75
N GLU A 129 -4.99 -16.61 -7.05
CA GLU A 129 -4.55 -17.65 -8.00
C GLU A 129 -3.02 -17.71 -8.08
N ALA A 130 -2.32 -16.59 -7.97
CA ALA A 130 -0.87 -16.59 -8.00
C ALA A 130 -0.26 -17.20 -6.72
N PHE A 131 -0.87 -16.94 -5.56
CA PHE A 131 -0.34 -17.44 -4.28
C PHE A 131 -0.63 -18.92 -4.03
N ARG A 132 -1.56 -19.52 -4.75
CA ARG A 132 -1.94 -20.94 -4.52
C ARG A 132 -1.29 -21.89 -5.56
#